data_140881015075bf7324653c4b9a565a40
#
_entry.id   140881015075bf7324653c4b9a565a40
#
_cell.length_a   1.000
_cell.length_b   1.000
_cell.length_c   1.000
_cell.angle_alpha   90.00
_cell.angle_beta   90.00
_cell.angle_gamma   90.00
#
_symmetry.space_group_name_H-M   'P 1'
#
loop_
_entity.id
_entity.type
_entity.pdbx_description
1 polymer ?
#
loop_
_entity_poly.entity_id
_entity_poly.type
_entity_poly.pdbx_seq_one_letter_code
_entity_poly.pdbx_strand_id
1 'polypeptide(L)'
;MTRRLADAKAVNTLITKLAGQIRRHNRGVKDLALVGIKRRGVPLARRLAARLDAGRKSTTPVGAIDITLYRDDLQMVAETPIVRGSEIGFDINGQTLVLVDDVVFTGRTIRAALSELLDYGRPKAIQLAVLVDRGLRELPIQPDFAAKVVKTLRSDLVDIFLKETDGRDEIVIARTGRSQKSEARRRTSEGE
;
A
#
# COMPACT_ATOMS: atom_id res chain seq x y z
N MET A 1 -11.96 -19.05 6.54
CA MET A 1 -12.66 -18.26 7.59
C MET A 1 -12.19 -16.80 7.49
N THR A 2 -13.10 -15.88 7.26
CA THR A 2 -12.80 -14.45 7.14
C THR A 2 -13.02 -13.75 8.48
N ARG A 3 -12.09 -12.91 8.91
CA ARG A 3 -12.16 -12.13 10.13
C ARG A 3 -11.99 -10.65 9.82
N ARG A 4 -12.92 -9.81 10.28
CA ARG A 4 -12.78 -8.35 10.22
C ARG A 4 -11.72 -7.89 11.20
N LEU A 5 -10.77 -7.08 10.72
CA LEU A 5 -9.72 -6.44 11.51
C LEU A 5 -10.03 -5.00 11.88
N ALA A 6 -10.76 -4.30 11.01
CA ALA A 6 -11.16 -2.92 11.21
C ALA A 6 -12.46 -2.63 10.44
N ASP A 7 -13.39 -1.96 11.08
CA ASP A 7 -14.56 -1.32 10.48
C ASP A 7 -14.21 0.09 9.98
N ALA A 8 -15.18 0.80 9.42
CA ALA A 8 -14.99 2.14 8.87
C ALA A 8 -14.44 3.15 9.91
N LYS A 9 -14.90 3.10 11.14
CA LYS A 9 -14.43 3.98 12.23
C LYS A 9 -12.96 3.67 12.56
N ALA A 10 -12.62 2.39 12.68
CA ALA A 10 -11.25 1.96 12.94
C ALA A 10 -10.31 2.28 11.79
N VAL A 11 -10.72 2.12 10.52
CA VAL A 11 -9.96 2.52 9.33
C VAL A 11 -9.66 4.02 9.38
N ASN A 12 -10.66 4.85 9.66
CA ASN A 12 -10.47 6.30 9.79
C ASN A 12 -9.47 6.66 10.91
N THR A 13 -9.52 5.97 12.04
CA THR A 13 -8.55 6.13 13.14
C THR A 13 -7.13 5.75 12.71
N LEU A 14 -6.97 4.65 11.96
CA LEU A 14 -5.68 4.22 11.43
C LEU A 14 -5.09 5.24 10.46
N ILE A 15 -5.91 5.82 9.57
CA ILE A 15 -5.46 6.86 8.63
C ILE A 15 -5.03 8.12 9.39
N THR A 16 -5.75 8.50 10.45
CA THR A 16 -5.39 9.64 11.30
C THR A 16 -4.06 9.39 12.03
N LYS A 17 -3.85 8.18 12.54
CA LYS A 17 -2.58 7.75 13.15
C LYS A 17 -1.43 7.86 12.14
N LEU A 18 -1.62 7.35 10.93
CA LEU A 18 -0.62 7.37 9.86
C LEU A 18 -0.23 8.80 9.47
N ALA A 19 -1.21 9.68 9.27
CA ALA A 19 -0.98 11.10 9.02
C ALA A 19 -0.20 11.76 10.17
N GLY A 20 -0.50 11.41 11.41
CA GLY A 20 0.22 11.88 12.59
C GLY A 20 1.68 11.41 12.62
N GLN A 21 1.98 10.18 12.18
CA GLN A 21 3.34 9.65 12.08
C GLN A 21 4.13 10.45 11.02
N ILE A 22 3.57 10.59 9.81
CA ILE A 22 4.17 11.35 8.70
C ILE A 22 4.45 12.80 9.12
N ARG A 23 3.47 13.48 9.76
CA ARG A 23 3.61 14.87 10.22
C ARG A 23 4.74 15.03 11.24
N ARG A 24 4.85 14.13 12.21
CA ARG A 24 5.89 14.20 13.25
C ARG A 24 7.28 13.99 12.67
N HIS A 25 7.45 13.02 11.79
CA HIS A 25 8.73 12.71 11.17
C HIS A 25 9.21 13.83 10.24
N ASN A 26 8.28 14.39 9.46
CA ASN A 26 8.55 15.44 8.47
C ASN A 26 8.31 16.86 9.03
N ARG A 27 8.47 17.06 10.34
CA ARG A 27 8.30 18.40 10.94
C ARG A 27 9.30 19.38 10.34
N GLY A 28 8.78 20.48 9.78
CA GLY A 28 9.59 21.53 9.14
C GLY A 28 10.00 21.24 7.69
N VAL A 29 9.68 20.08 7.13
CA VAL A 29 9.87 19.80 5.69
C VAL A 29 8.84 20.62 4.91
N LYS A 30 9.33 21.53 4.03
CA LYS A 30 8.49 22.40 3.20
C LYS A 30 8.02 21.69 1.94
N ASP A 31 8.90 20.87 1.34
CA ASP A 31 8.70 20.22 0.04
C ASP A 31 8.34 18.75 0.23
N LEU A 32 7.17 18.51 0.87
CA LEU A 32 6.60 17.20 1.08
C LEU A 32 5.48 16.97 0.07
N ALA A 33 5.55 15.86 -0.67
CA ALA A 33 4.47 15.42 -1.55
C ALA A 33 4.13 13.93 -1.30
N LEU A 34 2.93 13.53 -1.63
CA LEU A 34 2.48 12.14 -1.52
C LEU A 34 2.32 11.54 -2.92
N VAL A 35 2.68 10.28 -3.06
CA VAL A 35 2.46 9.51 -4.30
C VAL A 35 1.76 8.21 -3.94
N GLY A 36 0.51 8.06 -4.38
CA GLY A 36 -0.28 6.85 -4.13
C GLY A 36 -0.07 5.79 -5.21
N ILE A 37 0.16 4.54 -4.82
CA ILE A 37 0.17 3.41 -5.76
C ILE A 37 -1.28 3.07 -6.14
N LYS A 38 -1.59 2.99 -7.44
CA LYS A 38 -2.91 2.57 -7.92
C LYS A 38 -3.17 1.10 -7.49
N ARG A 39 -4.38 0.72 -7.06
CA ARG A 39 -5.60 1.53 -7.04
C ARG A 39 -5.85 2.21 -5.69
N ARG A 40 -5.63 1.51 -4.55
CA ARG A 40 -6.06 1.96 -3.22
C ARG A 40 -5.09 2.92 -2.54
N GLY A 41 -3.82 2.93 -2.94
CA GLY A 41 -2.86 3.91 -2.43
C GLY A 41 -3.22 5.35 -2.79
N VAL A 42 -3.87 5.60 -3.95
CA VAL A 42 -4.25 6.95 -4.38
C VAL A 42 -5.33 7.58 -3.47
N PRO A 43 -6.51 6.96 -3.25
CA PRO A 43 -7.48 7.51 -2.31
C PRO A 43 -6.92 7.61 -0.89
N LEU A 44 -6.07 6.67 -0.46
CA LEU A 44 -5.42 6.75 0.83
C LEU A 44 -4.48 7.97 0.91
N ALA A 45 -3.67 8.23 -0.12
CA ALA A 45 -2.80 9.41 -0.20
C ALA A 45 -3.60 10.72 -0.12
N ARG A 46 -4.73 10.81 -0.84
CA ARG A 46 -5.64 11.98 -0.76
C ARG A 46 -6.21 12.18 0.64
N ARG A 47 -6.64 11.10 1.31
CA ARG A 47 -7.12 11.17 2.69
C ARG A 47 -6.01 11.59 3.68
N LEU A 48 -4.76 11.17 3.43
CA LEU A 48 -3.60 11.59 4.23
C LEU A 48 -3.28 13.06 4.01
N ALA A 49 -3.23 13.52 2.74
CA ALA A 49 -2.99 14.92 2.39
C ALA A 49 -4.00 15.85 3.09
N ALA A 50 -5.30 15.54 3.01
CA ALA A 50 -6.34 16.32 3.69
C ALA A 50 -6.11 16.45 5.21
N ARG A 51 -5.56 15.41 5.86
CA ARG A 51 -5.22 15.46 7.29
C ARG A 51 -3.92 16.20 7.58
N LEU A 52 -2.94 16.12 6.69
CA LEU A 52 -1.70 16.88 6.81
C LEU A 52 -1.93 18.38 6.63
N ASP A 53 -2.86 18.74 5.75
CA ASP A 53 -3.19 20.13 5.44
C ASP A 53 -4.15 20.78 6.45
N ALA A 54 -4.80 19.98 7.30
CA ALA A 54 -5.73 20.50 8.30
C ALA A 54 -5.07 21.56 9.19
N GLY A 55 -5.60 22.79 9.12
CA GLY A 55 -5.08 23.97 9.81
C GLY A 55 -3.85 24.62 9.16
N ARG A 56 -3.48 24.24 7.93
CA ARG A 56 -2.39 24.84 7.16
C ARG A 56 -2.92 25.64 5.97
N LYS A 57 -2.15 26.65 5.54
CA LYS A 57 -2.46 27.44 4.33
C LYS A 57 -1.96 26.80 3.03
N SER A 58 -1.06 25.82 3.13
CA SER A 58 -0.47 25.11 1.99
C SER A 58 -1.15 23.75 1.77
N THR A 59 -1.26 23.35 0.52
CA THR A 59 -1.75 22.01 0.12
C THR A 59 -0.58 21.08 -0.16
N THR A 60 -0.67 19.84 0.32
CA THR A 60 0.30 18.77 0.03
C THR A 60 -0.01 18.18 -1.35
N PRO A 61 0.92 18.26 -2.33
CA PRO A 61 0.71 17.67 -3.65
C PRO A 61 0.48 16.15 -3.55
N VAL A 62 -0.41 15.63 -4.42
CA VAL A 62 -0.69 14.19 -4.48
C VAL A 62 -0.59 13.72 -5.93
N GLY A 63 0.33 12.79 -6.19
CA GLY A 63 0.46 12.06 -7.44
C GLY A 63 -0.08 10.64 -7.36
N ALA A 64 -0.20 10.00 -8.51
CA ALA A 64 -0.58 8.60 -8.67
C ALA A 64 0.45 7.86 -9.50
N ILE A 65 0.84 6.66 -9.08
CA ILE A 65 1.74 5.79 -9.83
C ILE A 65 1.04 4.47 -10.17
N ASP A 66 1.22 4.01 -11.40
CA ASP A 66 0.61 2.79 -11.91
C ASP A 66 1.69 1.74 -12.18
N ILE A 67 1.69 0.67 -11.41
CA ILE A 67 2.67 -0.41 -11.49
C ILE A 67 2.21 -1.60 -12.33
N THR A 68 1.10 -1.48 -13.04
CA THR A 68 0.50 -2.61 -13.79
C THR A 68 1.50 -3.22 -14.77
N LEU A 69 2.42 -2.43 -15.31
CA LEU A 69 3.46 -2.85 -16.26
C LEU A 69 4.69 -3.51 -15.63
N TYR A 70 4.90 -3.30 -14.34
CA TYR A 70 6.07 -3.79 -13.61
C TYR A 70 5.75 -5.02 -12.75
N ARG A 71 4.54 -5.59 -12.90
CA ARG A 71 4.19 -6.83 -12.21
C ARG A 71 4.81 -8.01 -12.95
N ASP A 72 5.59 -8.79 -12.22
CA ASP A 72 6.33 -9.98 -12.74
C ASP A 72 5.40 -11.05 -13.36
N ASP A 73 4.09 -10.96 -13.14
CA ASP A 73 3.05 -11.86 -13.68
C ASP A 73 2.54 -11.48 -15.08
N LEU A 74 3.00 -10.34 -15.67
CA LEU A 74 2.52 -9.86 -16.97
C LEU A 74 3.60 -9.80 -18.07
N GLN A 75 4.72 -10.52 -17.92
CA GLN A 75 5.86 -10.49 -18.87
C GLN A 75 5.59 -11.07 -20.27
N MET A 76 4.39 -11.44 -20.60
CA MET A 76 4.08 -12.09 -21.89
C MET A 76 2.88 -11.45 -22.61
N VAL A 77 2.79 -10.17 -22.83
CA VAL A 77 1.97 -9.58 -23.94
C VAL A 77 2.15 -8.06 -23.97
N ALA A 78 2.88 -7.50 -24.96
CA ALA A 78 2.35 -6.38 -25.76
C ALA A 78 3.40 -5.75 -26.68
N GLU A 79 3.16 -5.86 -27.95
CA GLU A 79 3.74 -5.03 -29.03
C GLU A 79 3.03 -3.65 -29.15
N THR A 80 2.25 -3.23 -28.16
CA THR A 80 1.52 -1.95 -28.20
C THR A 80 2.19 -0.92 -27.28
N PRO A 81 2.29 0.36 -27.68
CA PRO A 81 2.81 1.42 -26.83
C PRO A 81 1.94 1.52 -25.56
N ILE A 82 2.53 1.26 -24.40
CA ILE A 82 1.80 1.26 -23.16
C ILE A 82 1.69 2.69 -22.66
N VAL A 83 0.48 3.22 -22.65
CA VAL A 83 0.17 4.51 -22.03
C VAL A 83 0.40 4.35 -20.53
N ARG A 84 1.41 5.02 -20.01
CA ARG A 84 1.67 5.05 -18.56
C ARG A 84 0.47 5.67 -17.86
N GLY A 85 -0.22 4.88 -17.05
CA GLY A 85 -1.36 5.36 -16.26
C GLY A 85 -0.95 6.18 -15.01
N SER A 86 0.34 6.54 -14.89
CA SER A 86 0.88 7.33 -13.78
C SER A 86 0.64 8.82 -14.02
N GLU A 87 0.26 9.53 -12.95
CA GLU A 87 -0.14 10.94 -12.99
C GLU A 87 0.60 11.71 -11.87
N ILE A 88 1.77 12.26 -12.17
CA ILE A 88 2.55 13.10 -11.27
C ILE A 88 2.56 14.52 -11.85
N GLY A 89 1.63 15.38 -11.40
CA GLY A 89 1.43 16.73 -11.92
C GLY A 89 2.33 17.80 -11.27
N PHE A 90 3.42 17.41 -10.61
CA PHE A 90 4.37 18.31 -9.94
C PHE A 90 5.80 17.82 -10.13
N ASP A 91 6.78 18.73 -10.01
CA ASP A 91 8.19 18.38 -10.04
C ASP A 91 8.59 17.64 -8.76
N ILE A 92 9.14 16.44 -8.90
CA ILE A 92 9.60 15.62 -7.76
C ILE A 92 11.06 15.87 -7.40
N ASN A 93 11.82 16.60 -8.21
CA ASN A 93 13.25 16.85 -7.98
C ASN A 93 13.46 17.59 -6.66
N GLY A 94 14.36 17.06 -5.82
CA GLY A 94 14.68 17.63 -4.53
C GLY A 94 13.59 17.55 -3.45
N GLN A 95 12.39 17.04 -3.77
CA GLN A 95 11.32 16.88 -2.82
C GLN A 95 11.49 15.65 -1.92
N THR A 96 10.89 15.68 -0.74
CA THR A 96 10.65 14.51 0.08
C THR A 96 9.31 13.91 -0.31
N LEU A 97 9.33 12.69 -0.82
CA LEU A 97 8.14 11.98 -1.26
C LEU A 97 7.71 10.94 -0.22
N VAL A 98 6.42 10.81 0.01
CA VAL A 98 5.83 9.69 0.75
C VAL A 98 5.08 8.82 -0.24
N LEU A 99 5.65 7.66 -0.56
CA LEU A 99 4.99 6.62 -1.34
C LEU A 99 3.94 5.94 -0.46
N VAL A 100 2.70 5.88 -0.94
CA VAL A 100 1.55 5.42 -0.15
C VAL A 100 0.94 4.19 -0.78
N ASP A 101 0.80 3.13 0.04
CA ASP A 101 0.07 1.91 -0.34
C ASP A 101 -0.88 1.47 0.77
N ASP A 102 -1.84 0.62 0.45
CA ASP A 102 -2.80 0.08 1.40
C ASP A 102 -2.17 -1.04 2.25
N VAL A 103 -1.46 -1.99 1.63
CA VAL A 103 -0.81 -3.11 2.32
C VAL A 103 0.57 -3.42 1.77
N VAL A 104 1.54 -3.62 2.65
CA VAL A 104 2.84 -4.15 2.25
C VAL A 104 2.97 -5.62 2.67
N PHE A 105 3.45 -6.44 1.74
CA PHE A 105 3.70 -7.87 1.91
C PHE A 105 5.15 -8.22 1.56
N THR A 106 5.41 -8.75 0.37
CA THR A 106 6.74 -9.19 -0.06
C THR A 106 7.70 -8.04 -0.36
N GLY A 107 7.18 -6.85 -0.68
CA GLY A 107 7.91 -5.66 -1.12
C GLY A 107 7.99 -5.52 -2.65
N ARG A 108 7.52 -6.50 -3.43
CA ARG A 108 7.61 -6.47 -4.91
C ARG A 108 6.86 -5.30 -5.52
N THR A 109 5.64 -5.02 -5.05
CA THR A 109 4.84 -3.84 -5.41
C THR A 109 5.62 -2.55 -5.20
N ILE A 110 6.23 -2.42 -4.02
CA ILE A 110 6.99 -1.21 -3.66
C ILE A 110 8.24 -1.08 -4.52
N ARG A 111 8.96 -2.17 -4.79
CA ARG A 111 10.11 -2.16 -5.72
C ARG A 111 9.70 -1.63 -7.09
N ALA A 112 8.61 -2.14 -7.65
CA ALA A 112 8.08 -1.71 -8.93
C ALA A 112 7.74 -0.21 -8.93
N ALA A 113 7.05 0.26 -7.88
CA ALA A 113 6.68 1.66 -7.71
C ALA A 113 7.91 2.58 -7.56
N LEU A 114 8.95 2.14 -6.86
CA LEU A 114 10.21 2.89 -6.75
C LEU A 114 10.90 3.01 -8.12
N SER A 115 10.95 1.95 -8.91
CA SER A 115 11.55 1.98 -10.25
C SER A 115 10.81 2.97 -11.16
N GLU A 116 9.48 2.88 -11.21
CA GLU A 116 8.64 3.80 -11.99
C GLU A 116 8.77 5.25 -11.51
N LEU A 117 8.78 5.48 -10.19
CA LEU A 117 8.85 6.82 -9.62
C LEU A 117 10.17 7.53 -9.97
N LEU A 118 11.29 6.82 -9.98
CA LEU A 118 12.61 7.36 -10.29
C LEU A 118 12.78 7.73 -11.76
N ASP A 119 11.93 7.24 -12.66
CA ASP A 119 11.90 7.68 -14.06
C ASP A 119 11.32 9.11 -14.21
N TYR A 120 10.60 9.63 -13.20
CA TYR A 120 10.04 10.98 -13.19
C TYR A 120 11.02 12.05 -12.68
N GLY A 121 12.10 11.66 -12.05
CA GLY A 121 13.09 12.62 -11.53
C GLY A 121 13.89 12.10 -10.33
N ARG A 122 14.58 13.01 -9.66
CA ARG A 122 15.46 12.72 -8.52
C ARG A 122 14.95 13.36 -7.23
N PRO A 123 14.08 12.71 -6.48
CA PRO A 123 13.63 13.19 -5.18
C PRO A 123 14.80 13.20 -4.17
N LYS A 124 14.74 14.08 -3.18
CA LYS A 124 15.69 14.13 -2.07
C LYS A 124 15.62 12.88 -1.19
N ALA A 125 14.40 12.40 -0.95
CA ALA A 125 14.14 11.20 -0.18
C ALA A 125 12.79 10.59 -0.58
N ILE A 126 12.66 9.27 -0.48
CA ILE A 126 11.40 8.56 -0.62
C ILE A 126 11.16 7.81 0.69
N GLN A 127 10.01 8.04 1.31
CA GLN A 127 9.53 7.37 2.51
C GLN A 127 8.34 6.49 2.13
N LEU A 128 8.15 5.36 2.80
CA LEU A 128 7.04 4.44 2.54
C LEU A 128 6.02 4.50 3.67
N ALA A 129 4.76 4.79 3.34
CA ALA A 129 3.63 4.77 4.24
C ALA A 129 2.60 3.73 3.83
N VAL A 130 2.20 2.85 4.77
CA VAL A 130 1.21 1.82 4.52
C VAL A 130 0.15 1.77 5.61
N LEU A 131 -1.08 1.47 5.22
CA LEU A 131 -2.16 1.30 6.20
C LEU A 131 -1.94 0.02 7.01
N VAL A 132 -1.55 -1.08 6.34
CA VAL A 132 -1.25 -2.37 6.97
C VAL A 132 0.11 -2.90 6.53
N ASP A 133 0.92 -3.26 7.52
CA ASP A 133 2.10 -4.08 7.32
C ASP A 133 1.81 -5.51 7.79
N ARG A 134 1.88 -6.48 6.85
CA ARG A 134 1.63 -7.89 7.17
C ARG A 134 2.89 -8.74 7.34
N GLY A 135 4.08 -8.12 7.27
CA GLY A 135 5.36 -8.82 7.34
C GLY A 135 5.65 -9.68 6.10
N LEU A 136 6.44 -10.74 6.30
CA LEU A 136 6.76 -11.76 5.29
C LEU A 136 7.46 -11.21 4.03
N ARG A 137 8.40 -10.27 4.23
CA ARG A 137 9.19 -9.67 3.15
C ARG A 137 10.01 -10.70 2.38
N GLU A 138 10.15 -10.46 1.07
CA GLU A 138 11.09 -11.14 0.18
C GLU A 138 12.20 -10.19 -0.27
N LEU A 139 11.97 -8.88 -0.16
CA LEU A 139 12.93 -7.83 -0.46
C LEU A 139 13.24 -7.03 0.80
N PRO A 140 14.42 -6.40 0.93
CA PRO A 140 14.82 -5.61 2.10
C PRO A 140 14.13 -4.24 2.11
N ILE A 141 12.79 -4.23 2.00
CA ILE A 141 11.95 -3.03 1.98
C ILE A 141 11.10 -3.00 3.24
N GLN A 142 11.22 -1.92 4.02
CA GLN A 142 10.43 -1.71 5.23
C GLN A 142 9.69 -0.38 5.14
N PRO A 143 8.44 -0.28 5.63
CA PRO A 143 7.74 1.00 5.70
C PRO A 143 8.33 1.87 6.81
N ASP A 144 8.49 3.17 6.51
CA ASP A 144 8.80 4.20 7.51
C ASP A 144 7.60 4.44 8.43
N PHE A 145 6.40 4.30 7.86
CA PHE A 145 5.15 4.50 8.58
C PHE A 145 4.18 3.36 8.31
N ALA A 146 3.75 2.69 9.38
CA ALA A 146 2.70 1.68 9.33
C ALA A 146 1.62 2.01 10.36
N ALA A 147 0.37 2.13 9.91
CA ALA A 147 -0.72 2.39 10.84
C ALA A 147 -1.03 1.17 11.71
N LYS A 148 -0.97 -0.03 11.12
CA LYS A 148 -1.22 -1.31 11.79
C LYS A 148 -0.25 -2.37 11.29
N VAL A 149 0.38 -3.09 12.22
CA VAL A 149 1.15 -4.30 11.92
C VAL A 149 0.30 -5.52 12.26
N VAL A 150 0.26 -6.50 11.38
CA VAL A 150 -0.50 -7.75 11.58
C VAL A 150 0.40 -8.96 11.29
N LYS A 151 0.34 -9.95 12.16
CA LYS A 151 1.02 -11.23 11.93
C LYS A 151 0.10 -12.15 11.13
N THR A 152 0.55 -12.57 9.96
CA THR A 152 -0.19 -13.44 9.04
C THR A 152 0.67 -14.61 8.59
N LEU A 153 0.02 -15.65 8.07
CA LEU A 153 0.68 -16.71 7.30
C LEU A 153 0.80 -16.27 5.84
N ARG A 154 1.70 -16.88 5.06
CA ARG A 154 1.80 -16.62 3.61
C ARG A 154 0.50 -16.90 2.87
N SER A 155 -0.23 -17.92 3.30
CA SER A 155 -1.53 -18.31 2.74
C SER A 155 -2.69 -17.39 3.11
N ASP A 156 -2.54 -16.53 4.13
CA ASP A 156 -3.60 -15.60 4.50
C ASP A 156 -3.69 -14.47 3.47
N LEU A 157 -4.90 -13.99 3.20
CA LEU A 157 -5.15 -12.79 2.39
C LEU A 157 -5.54 -11.65 3.32
N VAL A 158 -4.95 -10.49 3.10
CA VAL A 158 -5.33 -9.25 3.79
C VAL A 158 -5.93 -8.32 2.75
N ASP A 159 -7.23 -8.09 2.83
CA ASP A 159 -7.95 -7.20 1.93
C ASP A 159 -8.31 -5.90 2.64
N ILE A 160 -8.00 -4.80 1.99
CA ILE A 160 -8.34 -3.46 2.44
C ILE A 160 -9.34 -2.88 1.47
N PHE A 161 -10.48 -2.47 1.96
CA PHE A 161 -11.52 -1.80 1.20
C PHE A 161 -11.54 -0.33 1.55
N LEU A 162 -11.63 0.53 0.54
CA LEU A 162 -11.77 1.98 0.71
C LEU A 162 -13.02 2.45 -0.03
N LYS A 163 -13.76 3.39 0.59
CA LYS A 163 -15.06 3.85 0.09
C LYS A 163 -15.00 4.33 -1.36
N GLU A 164 -13.93 5.00 -1.76
CA GLU A 164 -13.76 5.56 -3.10
C GLU A 164 -13.61 4.50 -4.19
N THR A 165 -13.07 3.32 -3.83
CA THR A 165 -12.79 2.23 -4.77
C THR A 165 -13.77 1.08 -4.62
N ASP A 166 -14.18 0.81 -3.38
CA ASP A 166 -14.87 -0.43 -3.01
C ASP A 166 -16.26 -0.17 -2.38
N GLY A 167 -16.69 1.10 -2.28
CA GLY A 167 -17.98 1.49 -1.70
C GLY A 167 -18.05 1.42 -0.16
N ARG A 168 -17.02 0.91 0.51
CA ARG A 168 -16.95 0.79 1.97
C ARG A 168 -15.52 0.90 2.48
N ASP A 169 -15.37 1.25 3.76
CA ASP A 169 -14.10 1.21 4.47
C ASP A 169 -14.08 -0.02 5.39
N GLU A 170 -13.16 -0.95 5.14
CA GLU A 170 -13.04 -2.17 5.92
C GLU A 170 -11.65 -2.79 5.74
N ILE A 171 -11.15 -3.50 6.76
CA ILE A 171 -9.97 -4.36 6.65
C ILE A 171 -10.37 -5.75 7.10
N VAL A 172 -10.09 -6.77 6.27
CA VAL A 172 -10.37 -8.17 6.58
C VAL A 172 -9.13 -9.04 6.38
N ILE A 173 -9.06 -10.13 7.16
CA ILE A 173 -8.14 -11.23 6.89
C ILE A 173 -8.97 -12.45 6.52
N ALA A 174 -8.72 -13.00 5.34
CA ALA A 174 -9.22 -14.30 4.93
C ALA A 174 -8.13 -15.35 5.14
N ARG A 175 -8.38 -16.29 6.05
CA ARG A 175 -7.50 -17.44 6.26
C ARG A 175 -7.89 -18.54 5.29
N THR A 176 -6.99 -18.87 4.36
CA THR A 176 -7.12 -20.08 3.54
C THR A 176 -6.87 -21.27 4.45
N GLY A 177 -7.95 -22.01 4.74
CA GLY A 177 -7.95 -23.08 5.72
C GLY A 177 -6.92 -24.18 5.39
N ARG A 178 -6.31 -24.68 6.43
CA ARG A 178 -5.49 -25.92 6.48
C ARG A 178 -6.34 -27.20 6.24
N SER A 179 -7.51 -27.11 5.58
CA SER A 179 -8.59 -28.07 5.64
C SER A 179 -8.58 -29.18 4.56
N GLN A 180 -7.63 -29.24 3.64
CA GLN A 180 -7.67 -30.31 2.63
C GLN A 180 -6.51 -31.33 2.67
N LYS A 181 -5.44 -31.06 3.42
CA LYS A 181 -4.33 -32.05 3.54
C LYS A 181 -4.44 -32.98 4.76
N SER A 182 -5.24 -32.66 5.76
CA SER A 182 -5.42 -33.52 6.94
C SER A 182 -6.51 -34.58 6.77
N GLU A 183 -7.52 -34.33 5.95
CA GLU A 183 -8.56 -35.32 5.65
C GLU A 183 -8.10 -36.39 4.64
N ALA A 184 -7.27 -36.02 3.67
CA ALA A 184 -6.69 -36.99 2.74
C ALA A 184 -5.73 -37.97 3.44
N ARG A 185 -4.99 -37.55 4.47
CA ARG A 185 -4.11 -38.44 5.22
C ARG A 185 -4.84 -39.33 6.24
N ARG A 186 -6.04 -38.96 6.70
CA ARG A 186 -6.85 -39.83 7.58
C ARG A 186 -7.56 -40.94 6.82
N ARG A 187 -7.90 -40.73 5.54
CA ARG A 187 -8.57 -41.74 4.71
C ARG A 187 -7.63 -42.81 4.18
N THR A 188 -6.30 -42.57 4.17
CA THR A 188 -5.30 -43.59 3.76
C THR A 188 -4.75 -44.42 4.94
N SER A 189 -5.08 -44.07 6.19
CA SER A 189 -4.64 -44.86 7.35
C SER A 189 -5.74 -45.71 7.99
N GLU A 190 -6.97 -45.71 7.46
CA GLU A 190 -8.09 -46.56 7.89
C GLU A 190 -8.48 -47.62 6.87
N GLY A 191 -7.59 -47.92 5.90
CA GLY A 191 -7.80 -48.87 4.81
C GLY A 191 -6.71 -49.91 4.66
N GLU A 192 -6.01 -50.30 5.75
CA GLU A 192 -5.16 -51.48 5.83
C GLU A 192 -5.53 -52.33 7.04
#